data_8e0d081ff2f247ee68a57dfc6b78370f
#
_entry.id   8e0d081ff2f247ee68a57dfc6b78370f
#
_cell.length_a   1.000
_cell.length_b   1.000
_cell.length_c   1.000
_cell.angle_alpha   90.00
_cell.angle_beta   90.00
_cell.angle_gamma   90.00
#
_symmetry.space_group_name_H-M   'P 1'
#
loop_
_entity.id
_entity.type
_entity.pdbx_description
1 polymer ?
#
loop_
_entity_poly.entity_id
_entity_poly.type
_entity_poly.pdbx_seq_one_letter_code
_entity_poly.pdbx_strand_id
1 'polypeptide(L)'
;LRDAQRAGHMYPVGLGRYSRTKFIIIRDLKFKKIFEIHGEEIGKGPSNILPFIAQILSNKPSLTYIIQELENNWHPKYQAALIELIASNMKESQNTWLNHMSKSFILETHSELFILQLKKLIQKGVLKPEDVSINLIKRNKEGNSEIHNIPLNTQGGFEKKWPGGFFTERMDILTS
;
A
#
# COMPACT_ATOMS: atom_id res chain seq x y z
N LEU A 1 19.46 -18.46 18.55
CA LEU A 1 19.93 -17.31 17.74
C LEU A 1 21.24 -17.62 16.99
N ARG A 2 22.29 -18.19 17.65
CA ARG A 2 23.57 -18.53 17.00
C ARG A 2 23.44 -19.59 15.91
N ASP A 3 22.63 -20.61 16.14
CA ASP A 3 22.43 -21.72 15.19
C ASP A 3 21.61 -21.31 13.97
N ALA A 4 20.77 -20.34 14.17
CA ALA A 4 19.94 -19.79 13.13
C ALA A 4 20.73 -18.91 12.14
N GLN A 5 21.74 -18.22 12.59
CA GLN A 5 22.66 -17.45 11.72
C GLN A 5 23.44 -18.33 10.74
N ARG A 6 23.67 -19.61 11.10
CA ARG A 6 24.38 -20.58 10.24
C ARG A 6 23.51 -21.14 9.12
N ALA A 7 22.19 -21.16 9.29
CA ALA A 7 21.29 -21.80 8.33
C ALA A 7 20.88 -20.92 7.13
N GLY A 8 21.26 -19.64 7.10
CA GLY A 8 20.97 -18.75 5.97
C GLY A 8 19.48 -18.49 5.74
N HIS A 9 18.60 -18.87 6.66
CA HIS A 9 17.16 -18.71 6.53
C HIS A 9 16.74 -17.28 6.91
N MET A 10 15.84 -16.72 6.12
CA MET A 10 15.16 -15.49 6.41
C MET A 10 14.15 -15.76 7.52
N TYR A 11 14.39 -15.19 8.73
CA TYR A 11 13.43 -15.36 9.83
C TYR A 11 12.20 -14.50 9.55
N PRO A 12 11.01 -15.06 9.76
CA PRO A 12 9.84 -14.21 9.95
C PRO A 12 10.11 -13.34 11.18
N VAL A 13 9.58 -12.13 11.19
CA VAL A 13 9.61 -11.21 12.32
C VAL A 13 9.11 -11.95 13.56
N GLY A 14 10.02 -12.55 14.32
CA GLY A 14 9.72 -13.33 15.52
C GLY A 14 9.68 -12.39 16.72
N LEU A 15 8.53 -12.30 17.36
CA LEU A 15 8.42 -11.66 18.67
C LEU A 15 9.06 -12.61 19.69
N GLY A 16 10.30 -12.35 20.07
CA GLY A 16 10.96 -13.12 21.13
C GLY A 16 10.22 -12.97 22.46
N ARG A 17 9.89 -14.07 23.11
CA ARG A 17 9.12 -14.13 24.34
C ARG A 17 9.84 -13.57 25.59
N TYR A 18 11.11 -13.20 25.52
CA TYR A 18 11.95 -12.93 26.68
C TYR A 18 12.47 -11.50 26.83
N SER A 19 12.10 -10.59 25.94
CA SER A 19 12.43 -9.18 26.10
C SER A 19 11.19 -8.34 25.77
N ARG A 20 10.88 -7.34 26.60
CA ARG A 20 9.90 -6.30 26.27
C ARG A 20 10.36 -5.43 25.09
N THR A 21 11.58 -5.58 24.65
CA THR A 21 12.19 -4.88 23.54
C THR A 21 11.85 -5.58 22.23
N LYS A 22 11.05 -4.96 21.40
CA LYS A 22 10.78 -5.40 20.01
C LYS A 22 11.94 -4.94 19.14
N PHE A 23 12.59 -5.86 18.45
CA PHE A 23 13.63 -5.52 17.47
C PHE A 23 13.28 -6.12 16.11
N ILE A 24 13.73 -5.46 15.07
CA ILE A 24 13.59 -5.89 13.68
C ILE A 24 14.97 -6.20 13.14
N ILE A 25 15.14 -7.37 12.55
CA ILE A 25 16.36 -7.76 11.87
C ILE A 25 16.21 -7.39 10.40
N ILE A 26 17.04 -6.48 9.92
CA ILE A 26 17.10 -6.07 8.52
C ILE A 26 18.36 -6.68 7.91
N ARG A 27 18.17 -7.44 6.84
CA ARG A 27 19.27 -7.92 6.00
C ARG A 27 19.44 -7.03 4.80
N ASP A 28 20.55 -6.31 4.74
CA ASP A 28 20.95 -5.58 3.54
C ASP A 28 21.49 -6.56 2.50
N LEU A 29 20.73 -6.78 1.43
CA LEU A 29 21.09 -7.71 0.37
C LEU A 29 22.28 -7.22 -0.47
N LYS A 30 22.47 -5.91 -0.56
CA LYS A 30 23.57 -5.30 -1.34
C LYS A 30 24.91 -5.42 -0.63
N PHE A 31 24.92 -5.13 0.66
CA PHE A 31 26.16 -5.13 1.47
C PHE A 31 26.31 -6.41 2.30
N LYS A 32 25.37 -7.36 2.21
CA LYS A 32 25.34 -8.62 2.98
C LYS A 32 25.48 -8.42 4.50
N LYS A 33 25.04 -7.27 4.99
CA LYS A 33 25.07 -6.93 6.41
C LYS A 33 23.71 -7.21 7.06
N ILE A 34 23.75 -7.60 8.32
CA ILE A 34 22.56 -7.79 9.16
C ILE A 34 22.60 -6.70 10.22
N PHE A 35 21.48 -5.97 10.34
CA PHE A 35 21.28 -4.94 11.35
C PHE A 35 20.16 -5.38 12.28
N GLU A 36 20.38 -5.29 13.57
CA GLU A 36 19.33 -5.34 14.58
C GLU A 36 18.96 -3.90 14.92
N ILE A 37 17.70 -3.55 14.71
CA ILE A 37 17.18 -2.21 14.96
C ILE A 37 16.08 -2.34 16.01
N HIS A 38 16.20 -1.61 17.10
CA HIS A 38 15.12 -1.51 18.08
C HIS A 38 13.91 -0.80 17.49
N GLY A 39 12.70 -1.25 17.85
CA GLY A 39 11.47 -0.70 17.30
C GLY A 39 11.31 0.82 17.49
N GLU A 40 11.95 1.38 18.52
CA GLU A 40 11.97 2.81 18.80
C GLU A 40 12.92 3.60 17.89
N GLU A 41 13.93 2.93 17.31
CA GLU A 41 14.93 3.53 16.41
C GLU A 41 14.46 3.53 14.95
N ILE A 42 13.40 2.79 14.65
CA ILE A 42 12.81 2.75 13.31
C ILE A 42 11.96 4.02 13.14
N GLY A 43 12.24 4.80 12.12
CA GLY A 43 11.44 5.97 11.79
C GLY A 43 9.94 5.63 11.63
N LYS A 44 9.07 6.62 11.85
CA LYS A 44 7.60 6.44 11.82
C LYS A 44 7.07 5.78 10.54
N GLY A 45 7.66 6.10 9.37
CA GLY A 45 7.26 5.49 8.11
C GLY A 45 7.37 3.95 8.12
N PRO A 46 8.57 3.39 8.28
CA PRO A 46 8.74 1.94 8.35
C PRO A 46 7.94 1.27 9.47
N SER A 47 7.85 1.88 10.67
CA SER A 47 7.09 1.29 11.79
C SER A 47 5.61 1.12 11.48
N ASN A 48 5.02 2.05 10.73
CA ASN A 48 3.61 1.99 10.37
C ASN A 48 3.31 0.93 9.32
N ILE A 49 4.22 0.73 8.34
CA ILE A 49 3.93 -0.11 7.19
C ILE A 49 4.42 -1.56 7.33
N LEU A 50 5.47 -1.81 8.09
CA LEU A 50 5.99 -3.17 8.24
C LEU A 50 4.94 -4.19 8.71
N PRO A 51 4.08 -3.90 9.71
CA PRO A 51 3.00 -4.78 10.10
C PRO A 51 2.02 -5.05 8.95
N PHE A 52 1.71 -4.02 8.15
CA PHE A 52 0.82 -4.13 7.01
C PHE A 52 1.43 -4.99 5.89
N ILE A 53 2.70 -4.75 5.52
CA ILE A 53 3.41 -5.58 4.54
C ILE A 53 3.43 -7.04 5.01
N ALA A 54 3.73 -7.29 6.28
CA ALA A 54 3.75 -8.65 6.84
C ALA A 54 2.36 -9.32 6.74
N GLN A 55 1.28 -8.57 6.92
CA GLN A 55 -0.08 -9.08 6.78
C GLN A 55 -0.44 -9.35 5.31
N ILE A 56 -0.11 -8.43 4.39
CA ILE A 56 -0.34 -8.62 2.95
C ILE A 56 0.37 -9.87 2.44
N LEU A 57 1.62 -10.06 2.84
CA LEU A 57 2.45 -11.19 2.43
C LEU A 57 2.08 -12.49 3.17
N SER A 58 1.23 -12.43 4.19
CA SER A 58 0.75 -13.63 4.87
C SER A 58 -0.24 -14.38 3.97
N ASN A 59 -0.15 -15.73 3.98
CA ASN A 59 -1.06 -16.60 3.23
C ASN A 59 -2.43 -16.77 3.93
N LYS A 60 -2.94 -15.75 4.60
CA LYS A 60 -4.27 -15.82 5.22
C LYS A 60 -5.35 -15.60 4.16
N PRO A 61 -6.39 -16.47 4.17
CA PRO A 61 -7.47 -16.37 3.19
C PRO A 61 -8.40 -15.20 3.44
N SER A 62 -8.99 -14.70 2.36
CA SER A 62 -10.18 -13.84 2.33
C SER A 62 -10.21 -12.73 3.38
N LEU A 63 -9.24 -11.81 3.34
CA LEU A 63 -9.19 -10.65 4.22
C LEU A 63 -9.51 -9.37 3.46
N THR A 64 -10.33 -8.53 4.06
CA THR A 64 -10.48 -7.14 3.66
C THR A 64 -9.60 -6.28 4.55
N TYR A 65 -8.68 -5.57 3.93
CA TYR A 65 -7.80 -4.61 4.59
C TYR A 65 -8.42 -3.23 4.50
N ILE A 66 -8.64 -2.58 5.64
CA ILE A 66 -9.11 -1.19 5.71
C ILE A 66 -7.96 -0.35 6.28
N ILE A 67 -7.48 0.61 5.49
CA ILE A 67 -6.26 1.35 5.81
C ILE A 67 -6.49 2.82 5.54
N GLN A 68 -6.15 3.64 6.52
CA GLN A 68 -6.22 5.09 6.45
C GLN A 68 -4.82 5.68 6.28
N GLU A 69 -4.71 6.67 5.41
CA GLU A 69 -3.50 7.49 5.21
C GLU A 69 -2.20 6.67 5.11
N LEU A 70 -2.23 5.64 4.26
CA LEU A 70 -1.12 4.70 4.08
C LEU A 70 0.17 5.40 3.61
N GLU A 71 0.05 6.57 2.99
CA GLU A 71 1.14 7.42 2.52
C GLU A 71 1.86 8.20 3.62
N ASN A 72 1.31 8.28 4.82
CA ASN A 72 1.86 9.11 5.89
C ASN A 72 3.29 8.74 6.25
N ASN A 73 4.16 9.77 6.26
CA ASN A 73 5.60 9.67 6.55
C ASN A 73 6.40 8.83 5.51
N TRP A 74 5.86 8.67 4.29
CA TRP A 74 6.54 7.92 3.24
C TRP A 74 7.05 8.81 2.13
N HIS A 75 8.29 8.54 1.72
CA HIS A 75 8.83 9.15 0.52
C HIS A 75 7.99 8.73 -0.70
N PRO A 76 7.68 9.65 -1.65
CA PRO A 76 6.84 9.38 -2.82
C PRO A 76 7.19 8.11 -3.61
N LYS A 77 8.48 7.79 -3.72
CA LYS A 77 8.96 6.57 -4.40
C LYS A 77 8.41 5.29 -3.77
N TYR A 78 8.28 5.25 -2.44
CA TYR A 78 7.77 4.07 -1.73
C TYR A 78 6.25 3.99 -1.77
N GLN A 79 5.56 5.11 -1.88
CA GLN A 79 4.10 5.14 -2.06
C GLN A 79 3.70 4.41 -3.34
N ALA A 80 4.39 4.67 -4.47
CA ALA A 80 4.14 3.96 -5.72
C ALA A 80 4.44 2.46 -5.62
N ALA A 81 5.56 2.07 -5.00
CA ALA A 81 5.92 0.67 -4.82
C ALA A 81 4.91 -0.10 -3.96
N LEU A 82 4.29 0.58 -3.00
CA LEU A 82 3.27 0.00 -2.14
C LEU A 82 2.01 -0.38 -2.91
N ILE A 83 1.55 0.48 -3.82
CA ILE A 83 0.41 0.17 -4.69
C ILE A 83 0.74 -0.99 -5.63
N GLU A 84 1.97 -1.11 -6.12
CA GLU A 84 2.41 -2.28 -6.90
C GLU A 84 2.36 -3.57 -6.06
N LEU A 85 2.80 -3.51 -4.82
CA LEU A 85 2.73 -4.64 -3.89
C LEU A 85 1.28 -5.07 -3.63
N ILE A 86 0.37 -4.13 -3.38
CA ILE A 86 -1.06 -4.40 -3.19
C ILE A 86 -1.63 -5.08 -4.43
N ALA A 87 -1.40 -4.49 -5.62
CA ALA A 87 -1.92 -5.01 -6.88
C ALA A 87 -1.41 -6.42 -7.20
N SER A 88 -0.12 -6.72 -6.92
CA SER A 88 0.43 -8.06 -7.13
C SER A 88 -0.22 -9.09 -6.21
N ASN A 89 -0.49 -8.73 -4.96
CA ASN A 89 -1.12 -9.64 -4.00
C ASN A 89 -2.63 -9.86 -4.24
N MET A 90 -3.31 -8.94 -4.91
CA MET A 90 -4.67 -9.18 -5.40
C MET A 90 -4.70 -10.27 -6.47
N LYS A 91 -3.69 -10.34 -7.35
CA LYS A 91 -3.62 -11.31 -8.46
C LYS A 91 -3.15 -12.70 -8.02
N GLU A 92 -2.19 -12.81 -7.11
CA GLU A 92 -1.68 -14.10 -6.64
C GLU A 92 -2.79 -14.96 -6.04
N SER A 93 -3.79 -14.34 -5.41
CA SER A 93 -4.94 -15.07 -4.87
C SER A 93 -5.84 -15.68 -5.94
N GLN A 94 -5.78 -15.22 -7.20
CA GLN A 94 -6.58 -15.75 -8.31
C GLN A 94 -5.99 -17.00 -8.98
N ASN A 95 -4.68 -17.25 -8.80
CA ASN A 95 -3.96 -18.33 -9.52
C ASN A 95 -3.68 -19.59 -8.69
N THR A 96 -4.05 -19.64 -7.44
CA THR A 96 -3.84 -20.83 -6.60
C THR A 96 -5.10 -21.70 -6.55
N TRP A 97 -4.93 -23.00 -6.34
CA TRP A 97 -6.00 -24.00 -6.15
C TRP A 97 -7.00 -23.62 -5.04
N LEU A 98 -6.72 -22.57 -4.29
CA LEU A 98 -7.54 -21.98 -3.25
C LEU A 98 -8.34 -20.78 -3.82
N ASN A 99 -9.07 -21.01 -4.91
CA ASN A 99 -9.87 -20.01 -5.65
C ASN A 99 -10.89 -19.18 -4.81
N HIS A 100 -10.88 -19.33 -3.49
CA HIS A 100 -11.77 -18.60 -2.58
C HIS A 100 -11.06 -17.56 -1.71
N MET A 101 -9.76 -17.29 -1.97
CA MET A 101 -8.95 -16.42 -1.12
C MET A 101 -8.62 -15.10 -1.82
N SER A 102 -9.62 -14.26 -2.05
CA SER A 102 -9.40 -12.90 -2.56
C SER A 102 -9.03 -11.96 -1.43
N LYS A 103 -8.00 -11.17 -1.62
CA LYS A 103 -7.67 -10.04 -0.73
C LYS A 103 -8.33 -8.79 -1.31
N SER A 104 -9.10 -8.10 -0.49
CA SER A 104 -9.73 -6.82 -0.82
C SER A 104 -9.09 -5.70 -0.01
N PHE A 105 -9.01 -4.51 -0.60
CA PHE A 105 -8.39 -3.36 0.04
C PHE A 105 -9.32 -2.15 -0.05
N ILE A 106 -9.57 -1.53 1.09
CA ILE A 106 -10.23 -0.22 1.19
C ILE A 106 -9.17 0.74 1.71
N LEU A 107 -8.76 1.68 0.85
CA LEU A 107 -7.68 2.62 1.13
C LEU A 107 -8.25 4.03 1.18
N GLU A 108 -8.03 4.73 2.28
CA GLU A 108 -8.20 6.17 2.37
C GLU A 108 -6.84 6.84 2.09
N THR A 109 -6.80 7.79 1.18
CA THR A 109 -5.57 8.45 0.78
C THR A 109 -5.78 9.88 0.31
N HIS A 110 -4.83 10.75 0.62
CA HIS A 110 -4.70 12.09 0.07
C HIS A 110 -3.56 12.17 -0.96
N SER A 111 -2.98 11.03 -1.37
CA SER A 111 -1.87 10.99 -2.30
C SER A 111 -2.32 10.91 -3.76
N GLU A 112 -2.01 11.95 -4.53
CA GLU A 112 -2.13 11.93 -5.99
C GLU A 112 -1.37 10.74 -6.59
N LEU A 113 -0.21 10.41 -6.04
CA LEU A 113 0.66 9.33 -6.54
C LEU A 113 0.00 7.97 -6.48
N PHE A 114 -0.85 7.70 -5.49
CA PHE A 114 -1.60 6.45 -5.41
C PHE A 114 -2.55 6.32 -6.59
N ILE A 115 -3.29 7.38 -6.91
CA ILE A 115 -4.23 7.39 -8.04
C ILE A 115 -3.47 7.27 -9.37
N LEU A 116 -2.37 8.02 -9.53
CA LEU A 116 -1.55 7.95 -10.74
C LEU A 116 -0.92 6.55 -10.93
N GLN A 117 -0.50 5.91 -9.85
CA GLN A 117 0.05 4.54 -9.93
C GLN A 117 -1.03 3.51 -10.29
N LEU A 118 -2.25 3.62 -9.74
CA LEU A 118 -3.37 2.76 -10.15
C LEU A 118 -3.67 2.91 -11.64
N LYS A 119 -3.77 4.15 -12.14
CA LYS A 119 -3.95 4.43 -13.58
C LYS A 119 -2.86 3.76 -14.43
N LYS A 120 -1.60 3.89 -14.03
CA LYS A 120 -0.46 3.26 -14.71
C LYS A 120 -0.53 1.73 -14.69
N LEU A 121 -0.99 1.12 -13.59
CA LEU A 121 -1.14 -0.33 -13.51
C LEU A 121 -2.26 -0.85 -14.42
N ILE A 122 -3.34 -0.08 -14.59
CA ILE A 122 -4.39 -0.38 -15.57
C ILE A 122 -3.84 -0.27 -16.99
N GLN A 123 -3.14 0.79 -17.34
CA GLN A 123 -2.50 0.97 -18.65
C GLN A 123 -1.56 -0.19 -19.01
N LYS A 124 -0.87 -0.73 -18.01
CA LYS A 124 0.03 -1.88 -18.17
C LYS A 124 -0.71 -3.23 -18.19
N GLY A 125 -2.02 -3.26 -18.05
CA GLY A 125 -2.80 -4.49 -17.94
C GLY A 125 -2.51 -5.30 -16.66
N VAL A 126 -1.88 -4.69 -15.66
CA VAL A 126 -1.66 -5.32 -14.36
C VAL A 126 -2.97 -5.37 -13.56
N LEU A 127 -3.76 -4.34 -13.59
CA LEU A 127 -5.12 -4.27 -13.06
C LEU A 127 -6.10 -4.04 -14.20
N LYS A 128 -7.35 -4.45 -14.00
CA LYS A 128 -8.46 -4.08 -14.87
C LYS A 128 -9.22 -2.90 -14.24
N PRO A 129 -9.95 -2.07 -15.02
CA PRO A 129 -10.77 -1.02 -14.45
C PRO A 129 -11.76 -1.52 -13.39
N GLU A 130 -12.29 -2.73 -13.57
CA GLU A 130 -13.26 -3.37 -12.66
C GLU A 130 -12.64 -3.77 -11.31
N ASP A 131 -11.31 -3.94 -11.26
CA ASP A 131 -10.59 -4.27 -10.03
C ASP A 131 -10.47 -3.05 -9.09
N VAL A 132 -10.79 -1.83 -9.57
CA VAL A 132 -10.54 -0.57 -8.87
C VAL A 132 -11.79 0.30 -8.81
N SER A 133 -12.16 0.75 -7.61
CA SER A 133 -13.20 1.76 -7.42
C SER A 133 -12.61 2.99 -6.73
N ILE A 134 -12.68 4.14 -7.39
CA ILE A 134 -12.24 5.42 -6.81
C ILE A 134 -13.48 6.20 -6.39
N ASN A 135 -13.55 6.55 -5.11
CA ASN A 135 -14.65 7.31 -4.52
C ASN A 135 -14.10 8.59 -3.89
N LEU A 136 -14.43 9.72 -4.49
CA LEU A 136 -14.11 11.04 -3.95
C LEU A 136 -15.20 11.48 -2.98
N ILE A 137 -14.81 11.81 -1.76
CA ILE A 137 -15.72 12.34 -0.74
C ILE A 137 -15.57 13.85 -0.68
N LYS A 138 -16.65 14.57 -0.86
CA LYS A 138 -16.71 16.04 -0.76
C LYS A 138 -17.84 16.49 0.15
N ARG A 139 -17.69 17.67 0.75
CA ARG A 139 -18.80 18.34 1.43
C ARG A 139 -19.60 19.18 0.41
N ASN A 140 -20.91 19.06 0.44
CA ASN A 140 -21.80 19.91 -0.31
C ASN A 140 -22.00 21.28 0.38
N LYS A 141 -22.79 22.16 -0.26
CA LYS A 141 -23.08 23.50 0.29
C LYS A 141 -23.82 23.49 1.62
N GLU A 142 -24.50 22.40 1.93
CA GLU A 142 -25.26 22.20 3.17
C GLU A 142 -24.40 21.60 4.29
N GLY A 143 -23.13 21.27 3.99
CA GLY A 143 -22.21 20.65 4.96
C GLY A 143 -22.27 19.14 5.03
N ASN A 144 -23.14 18.49 4.24
CA ASN A 144 -23.24 17.03 4.16
C ASN A 144 -22.12 16.44 3.29
N SER A 145 -21.70 15.21 3.60
CA SER A 145 -20.73 14.47 2.78
C SER A 145 -21.44 13.83 1.58
N GLU A 146 -20.87 14.02 0.40
CA GLU A 146 -21.29 13.38 -0.86
C GLU A 146 -20.18 12.51 -1.41
N ILE A 147 -20.55 11.33 -1.94
CA ILE A 147 -19.62 10.38 -2.55
C ILE A 147 -19.77 10.48 -4.07
N HIS A 148 -18.65 10.78 -4.74
CA HIS A 148 -18.58 10.80 -6.19
C HIS A 148 -17.72 9.65 -6.68
N ASN A 149 -18.32 8.66 -7.33
CA ASN A 149 -17.57 7.58 -7.97
C ASN A 149 -16.91 8.09 -9.26
N ILE A 150 -15.60 7.86 -9.38
CA ILE A 150 -14.74 8.27 -10.49
C ILE A 150 -14.25 7.01 -11.23
N PRO A 151 -15.00 6.51 -12.21
CA PRO A 151 -14.62 5.31 -12.95
C PRO A 151 -13.40 5.56 -13.85
N LEU A 152 -12.62 4.50 -14.04
CA LEU A 152 -11.46 4.46 -14.93
C LEU A 152 -11.80 3.63 -16.18
N ASN A 153 -11.27 4.05 -17.33
CA ASN A 153 -11.34 3.28 -18.56
C ASN A 153 -10.14 2.34 -18.70
N THR A 154 -10.13 1.50 -19.72
CA THR A 154 -9.08 0.53 -20.01
C THR A 154 -7.70 1.13 -20.30
N GLN A 155 -7.65 2.43 -20.63
CA GLN A 155 -6.42 3.20 -20.80
C GLN A 155 -5.98 3.91 -19.52
N GLY A 156 -6.61 3.63 -18.37
CA GLY A 156 -6.34 4.28 -17.09
C GLY A 156 -6.75 5.76 -17.06
N GLY A 157 -7.54 6.22 -18.02
CA GLY A 157 -8.12 7.57 -18.03
C GLY A 157 -9.35 7.63 -17.13
N PHE A 158 -9.69 8.82 -16.63
CA PHE A 158 -10.96 9.06 -15.95
C PHE A 158 -12.09 9.10 -16.99
N GLU A 159 -13.17 8.34 -16.79
CA GLU A 159 -14.35 8.40 -17.65
C GLU A 159 -15.21 9.63 -17.36
N LYS A 160 -15.12 10.15 -16.15
CA LYS A 160 -15.83 11.36 -15.74
C LYS A 160 -14.83 12.43 -15.32
N LYS A 161 -15.21 13.69 -15.53
CA LYS A 161 -14.42 14.83 -15.05
C LYS A 161 -14.32 14.75 -13.52
N TRP A 162 -13.10 14.92 -12.99
CA TRP A 162 -12.87 15.00 -11.56
C TRP A 162 -13.54 16.27 -10.99
N PRO A 163 -14.43 16.15 -10.01
CA PRO A 163 -15.15 17.29 -9.45
C PRO A 163 -14.20 18.30 -8.79
N GLY A 164 -14.14 19.53 -9.32
CA GLY A 164 -13.22 20.57 -8.85
C GLY A 164 -11.79 20.47 -9.39
N GLY A 165 -11.52 19.52 -10.30
CA GLY A 165 -10.19 19.26 -10.84
C GLY A 165 -9.44 18.19 -10.06
N PHE A 166 -8.53 17.48 -10.73
CA PHE A 166 -7.71 16.43 -10.13
C PHE A 166 -6.43 17.03 -9.55
N PHE A 167 -6.35 17.15 -8.22
CA PHE A 167 -5.20 17.71 -7.50
C PHE A 167 -4.73 19.05 -8.08
N THR A 168 -5.67 19.99 -8.24
CA THR A 168 -5.43 21.30 -8.89
C THR A 168 -4.55 22.22 -8.06
N GLU A 169 -4.43 21.98 -6.75
CA GLU A 169 -3.65 22.81 -5.82
C GLU A 169 -2.20 22.98 -6.29
N ARG A 170 -1.64 21.93 -6.91
CA ARG A 170 -0.28 21.98 -7.48
C ARG A 170 -0.20 22.96 -8.65
N MET A 171 -1.21 22.97 -9.52
CA MET A 171 -1.26 23.88 -10.67
C MET A 171 -1.47 25.32 -10.20
N ASP A 172 -2.33 25.53 -9.20
CA ASP A 172 -2.60 26.83 -8.63
C ASP A 172 -1.34 27.46 -8.02
N ILE A 173 -0.49 26.64 -7.35
CA ILE A 173 0.80 27.11 -6.81
C ILE A 173 1.80 27.44 -7.92
N LEU A 174 1.81 26.69 -9.04
CA LEU A 174 2.77 26.91 -10.13
C LEU A 174 2.39 28.09 -11.04
N THR A 175 1.12 28.52 -10.99
CA THR A 175 0.59 29.58 -11.86
C THR A 175 0.31 30.90 -11.12
N SER A 176 0.45 30.93 -9.78
CA SER A 176 0.39 32.11 -8.94
C SER A 176 1.73 32.84 -8.88
#